data_91f8637a6e49feb6062e6de8c3093c32
#
_entry.id   91f8637a6e49feb6062e6de8c3093c32
#
_cell.length_a   1.000
_cell.length_b   1.000
_cell.length_c   1.000
_cell.angle_alpha   90.00
_cell.angle_beta   90.00
_cell.angle_gamma   90.00
#
_symmetry.space_group_name_H-M   'P 1'
#
loop_
_entity.id
_entity.type
_entity.pdbx_description
1 polymer ?
#
loop_
_entity_poly.entity_id
_entity_poly.type
_entity_poly.pdbx_seq_one_letter_code
_entity_poly.pdbx_strand_id
1 'polypeptide(L)'
;MALTSADLARLGPAAQKQVLDKLAGTQKPKKSKYGNRKVVRDGIKFDSEREAARFGELKVLRAMGKIRDLRLQANFTLVEGYTTIEGERIKPMVYRADFVYERATDPDCNGTVHWLREVEDAKGMHTQAYELKKKLMQDKYNITIREV
;
A
#
# COMPACT_ATOMS: atom_id res chain seq x y z
N MET A 1 26.93 8.69 -27.35
CA MET A 1 26.83 9.53 -28.58
C MET A 1 25.62 10.41 -28.47
N ALA A 2 25.80 11.72 -28.63
CA ALA A 2 24.67 12.66 -28.59
C ALA A 2 23.97 12.67 -29.96
N LEU A 3 22.63 12.58 -29.98
CA LEU A 3 21.83 12.71 -31.19
C LEU A 3 21.99 14.11 -31.78
N THR A 4 22.36 14.19 -33.04
CA THR A 4 22.53 15.46 -33.74
C THR A 4 21.22 15.92 -34.38
N SER A 5 21.13 17.24 -34.70
CA SER A 5 19.99 17.82 -35.42
C SER A 5 19.74 17.12 -36.77
N ALA A 6 20.79 16.64 -37.43
CA ALA A 6 20.69 15.91 -38.69
C ALA A 6 20.07 14.51 -38.53
N ASP A 7 20.31 13.85 -37.38
CA ASP A 7 19.72 12.55 -37.07
C ASP A 7 18.22 12.68 -36.81
N LEU A 8 17.80 13.75 -36.16
CA LEU A 8 16.39 14.09 -35.96
C LEU A 8 15.64 14.32 -37.28
N ALA A 9 16.25 15.01 -38.23
CA ALA A 9 15.62 15.30 -39.50
C ALA A 9 15.36 14.05 -40.40
N ARG A 10 16.08 12.95 -40.15
CA ARG A 10 15.92 11.67 -40.83
C ARG A 10 14.79 10.81 -40.28
N LEU A 11 14.25 11.14 -39.14
CA LEU A 11 13.14 10.43 -38.48
C LEU A 11 11.80 10.96 -39.06
N GLY A 12 10.84 10.06 -39.22
CA GLY A 12 9.48 10.48 -39.57
C GLY A 12 8.83 11.34 -38.49
N PRO A 13 7.77 12.12 -38.83
CA PRO A 13 7.17 13.13 -37.93
C PRO A 13 6.75 12.58 -36.56
N ALA A 14 6.24 11.36 -36.51
CA ALA A 14 5.83 10.70 -35.26
C ALA A 14 7.02 10.34 -34.36
N ALA A 15 8.14 9.91 -34.95
CA ALA A 15 9.37 9.58 -34.22
C ALA A 15 10.10 10.84 -33.73
N GLN A 16 10.13 11.92 -34.53
CA GLN A 16 10.64 13.21 -34.13
C GLN A 16 9.92 13.74 -32.89
N LYS A 17 8.56 13.67 -32.88
CA LYS A 17 7.76 14.10 -31.73
C LYS A 17 8.06 13.28 -30.46
N GLN A 18 8.24 11.97 -30.57
CA GLN A 18 8.60 11.12 -29.43
C GLN A 18 9.99 11.45 -28.86
N VAL A 19 10.95 11.75 -29.69
CA VAL A 19 12.30 12.13 -29.25
C VAL A 19 12.28 13.51 -28.60
N LEU A 20 11.57 14.48 -29.16
CA LEU A 20 11.39 15.82 -28.60
C LEU A 20 10.65 15.78 -27.26
N ASP A 21 9.58 14.96 -27.13
CA ASP A 21 8.85 14.78 -25.86
C ASP A 21 9.73 14.15 -24.76
N LYS A 22 10.63 13.22 -25.14
CA LYS A 22 11.62 12.65 -24.21
C LYS A 22 12.69 13.64 -23.79
N LEU A 23 13.20 14.46 -24.70
CA LEU A 23 14.23 15.47 -24.44
C LEU A 23 13.67 16.66 -23.61
N ALA A 24 12.41 17.03 -23.83
CA ALA A 24 11.73 18.09 -23.09
C ALA A 24 11.33 17.69 -21.66
N GLY A 25 11.57 16.45 -21.23
CA GLY A 25 11.24 15.98 -19.88
C GLY A 25 9.74 15.98 -19.55
N THR A 26 8.89 16.22 -20.55
CA THR A 26 7.43 16.21 -20.39
C THR A 26 6.90 14.78 -20.39
N GLN A 27 7.26 14.01 -19.35
CA GLN A 27 6.48 12.83 -19.02
C GLN A 27 5.12 13.33 -18.53
N LYS A 28 4.09 13.22 -19.38
CA LYS A 28 2.70 13.38 -18.92
C LYS A 28 2.56 12.50 -17.68
N PRO A 29 2.06 13.01 -16.54
CA PRO A 29 1.87 12.20 -15.35
C PRO A 29 1.02 11.00 -15.76
N LYS A 30 1.53 9.78 -15.55
CA LYS A 30 0.79 8.54 -15.83
C LYS A 30 -0.50 8.64 -15.03
N LYS A 31 -1.64 8.79 -15.70
CA LYS A 31 -2.96 8.72 -15.05
C LYS A 31 -2.99 7.43 -14.26
N SER A 32 -3.26 7.53 -12.96
CA SER A 32 -3.45 6.37 -12.09
C SER A 32 -4.47 5.44 -12.76
N LYS A 33 -4.11 4.17 -12.97
CA LYS A 33 -4.96 3.16 -13.65
C LYS A 33 -6.30 2.94 -12.92
N TYR A 34 -6.42 3.39 -11.67
CA TYR A 34 -7.56 3.16 -10.77
C TYR A 34 -8.19 4.44 -10.21
N GLY A 35 -7.85 5.63 -10.74
CA GLY A 35 -8.49 6.89 -10.34
C GLY A 35 -8.24 7.33 -8.89
N ASN A 36 -7.42 6.64 -8.12
CA ASN A 36 -7.11 6.97 -6.74
C ASN A 36 -6.36 8.30 -6.67
N ARG A 37 -6.92 9.26 -5.96
CA ARG A 37 -6.26 10.53 -5.64
C ARG A 37 -5.46 10.38 -4.36
N LYS A 38 -4.15 10.63 -4.45
CA LYS A 38 -3.31 10.73 -3.26
C LYS A 38 -3.70 11.95 -2.46
N VAL A 39 -3.92 11.76 -1.17
CA VAL A 39 -4.34 12.81 -0.24
C VAL A 39 -3.29 12.96 0.86
N VAL A 40 -3.03 14.21 1.24
CA VAL A 40 -2.19 14.51 2.42
C VAL A 40 -3.11 14.99 3.54
N ARG A 41 -3.09 14.30 4.69
CA ARG A 41 -3.80 14.69 5.89
C ARG A 41 -2.86 14.63 7.09
N ASP A 42 -2.79 15.68 7.87
CA ASP A 42 -1.89 15.78 9.03
C ASP A 42 -0.40 15.51 8.69
N GLY A 43 0.05 15.92 7.49
CA GLY A 43 1.40 15.66 7.01
C GLY A 43 1.67 14.24 6.51
N ILE A 44 0.70 13.33 6.60
CA ILE A 44 0.78 11.94 6.16
C ILE A 44 0.16 11.79 4.77
N LYS A 45 0.88 11.10 3.88
CA LYS A 45 0.40 10.79 2.52
C LYS A 45 -0.38 9.49 2.53
N PHE A 46 -1.60 9.55 2.04
CA PHE A 46 -2.48 8.39 1.82
C PHE A 46 -2.63 8.12 0.33
N ASP A 47 -2.74 6.86 -0.04
CA ASP A 47 -2.90 6.45 -1.45
C ASP A 47 -4.35 6.62 -1.94
N SER A 48 -5.32 6.86 -1.02
CA SER A 48 -6.73 7.12 -1.34
C SER A 48 -7.40 8.06 -0.34
N GLU A 49 -8.50 8.70 -0.75
CA GLU A 49 -9.37 9.50 0.14
C GLU A 49 -10.02 8.62 1.21
N ARG A 50 -10.32 7.36 0.89
CA ARG A 50 -10.91 6.37 1.79
C ARG A 50 -9.97 6.07 2.97
N GLU A 51 -8.69 5.83 2.70
CA GLU A 51 -7.67 5.68 3.75
C GLU A 51 -7.56 6.93 4.63
N ALA A 52 -7.53 8.13 4.02
CA ALA A 52 -7.46 9.38 4.77
C ALA A 52 -8.69 9.61 5.66
N ALA A 53 -9.89 9.25 5.19
CA ALA A 53 -11.13 9.32 5.97
C ALA A 53 -11.08 8.34 7.15
N ARG A 54 -10.72 7.06 6.87
CA ARG A 54 -10.59 6.03 7.91
C ARG A 54 -9.57 6.38 8.98
N PHE A 55 -8.44 6.96 8.60
CA PHE A 55 -7.47 7.47 9.55
C PHE A 55 -8.07 8.52 10.51
N GLY A 56 -8.93 9.41 10.00
CA GLY A 56 -9.65 10.38 10.82
C GLY A 56 -10.52 9.70 11.89
N GLU A 57 -11.27 8.66 11.53
CA GLU A 57 -12.08 7.87 12.45
C GLU A 57 -11.24 7.17 13.52
N LEU A 58 -10.14 6.53 13.11
CA LEU A 58 -9.23 5.85 14.01
C LEU A 58 -8.58 6.83 15.02
N LYS A 59 -8.27 8.07 14.61
CA LYS A 59 -7.81 9.12 15.55
C LYS A 59 -8.84 9.42 16.62
N VAL A 60 -10.11 9.51 16.27
CA VAL A 60 -11.21 9.74 17.23
C VAL A 60 -11.32 8.55 18.19
N LEU A 61 -11.32 7.31 17.67
CA LEU A 61 -11.35 6.10 18.52
C LEU A 61 -10.17 6.03 19.47
N ARG A 62 -8.98 6.44 19.02
CA ARG A 62 -7.79 6.53 19.86
C ARG A 62 -7.94 7.59 20.96
N ALA A 63 -8.46 8.77 20.63
CA ALA A 63 -8.72 9.83 21.61
C ALA A 63 -9.76 9.42 22.67
N MET A 64 -10.72 8.56 22.27
CA MET A 64 -11.72 7.97 23.18
C MET A 64 -11.17 6.78 24.00
N GLY A 65 -9.91 6.38 23.82
CA GLY A 65 -9.31 5.24 24.52
C GLY A 65 -9.84 3.87 24.05
N LYS A 66 -10.60 3.81 22.95
CA LYS A 66 -11.14 2.56 22.40
C LYS A 66 -10.12 1.75 21.61
N ILE A 67 -9.09 2.41 21.10
CA ILE A 67 -7.96 1.78 20.41
C ILE A 67 -6.64 2.38 20.93
N ARG A 68 -5.56 1.60 20.80
CA ARG A 68 -4.19 2.01 21.10
C ARG A 68 -3.21 1.47 20.05
N ASP A 69 -1.95 1.86 20.10
CA ASP A 69 -0.86 1.40 19.23
C ASP A 69 -1.18 1.49 17.72
N LEU A 70 -1.88 2.56 17.32
CA LEU A 70 -2.21 2.79 15.91
C LEU A 70 -0.92 3.00 15.09
N ARG A 71 -0.67 2.08 14.16
CA ARG A 71 0.42 2.10 13.19
C ARG A 71 -0.14 2.15 11.78
N LEU A 72 0.52 2.94 10.94
CA LEU A 72 0.18 3.09 9.52
C LEU A 72 1.14 2.28 8.68
N GLN A 73 0.62 1.70 7.60
CA GLN A 73 1.41 1.06 6.55
C GLN A 73 2.41 0.02 7.08
N ALA A 74 1.94 -0.82 8.02
CA ALA A 74 2.76 -1.86 8.62
C ALA A 74 3.01 -3.03 7.67
N ASN A 75 4.26 -3.50 7.62
CA ASN A 75 4.67 -4.60 6.78
C ASN A 75 4.64 -5.92 7.55
N PHE A 76 4.08 -6.96 6.92
CA PHE A 76 4.08 -8.34 7.39
C PHE A 76 4.80 -9.22 6.37
N THR A 77 5.89 -9.86 6.76
CA THR A 77 6.62 -10.78 5.88
C THR A 77 5.90 -12.12 5.84
N LEU A 78 5.20 -12.41 4.76
CA LEU A 78 4.41 -13.63 4.59
C LEU A 78 5.31 -14.83 4.26
N VAL A 79 6.24 -14.65 3.33
CA VAL A 79 7.25 -15.64 2.95
C VAL A 79 8.62 -14.97 3.00
N GLU A 80 9.57 -15.60 3.66
CA GLU A 80 10.94 -15.10 3.73
C GLU A 80 11.62 -15.21 2.35
N GLY A 81 12.53 -14.27 2.06
CA GLY A 81 13.37 -14.38 0.88
C GLY A 81 14.41 -15.49 1.05
N TYR A 82 14.75 -16.15 -0.05
CA TYR A 82 15.75 -17.23 -0.05
C TYR A 82 16.57 -17.21 -1.35
N THR A 83 17.65 -17.98 -1.37
CA THR A 83 18.44 -18.20 -2.57
C THR A 83 18.25 -19.64 -3.02
N THR A 84 17.96 -19.86 -4.29
CA THR A 84 17.79 -21.19 -4.88
C THR A 84 19.14 -21.92 -4.99
N ILE A 85 19.11 -23.22 -5.21
CA ILE A 85 20.33 -24.02 -5.43
C ILE A 85 21.12 -23.52 -6.66
N GLU A 86 20.42 -22.93 -7.63
CA GLU A 86 20.98 -22.35 -8.85
C GLU A 86 21.57 -20.95 -8.63
N GLY A 87 21.48 -20.40 -7.41
CA GLY A 87 21.99 -19.09 -7.04
C GLY A 87 21.03 -17.93 -7.31
N GLU A 88 19.78 -18.17 -7.75
CA GLU A 88 18.79 -17.14 -7.94
C GLU A 88 18.26 -16.63 -6.58
N ARG A 89 18.27 -15.32 -6.39
CA ARG A 89 17.75 -14.68 -5.17
C ARG A 89 16.26 -14.38 -5.30
N ILE A 90 15.44 -15.09 -4.54
CA ILE A 90 14.01 -14.89 -4.43
C ILE A 90 13.70 -13.84 -3.34
N LYS A 91 12.98 -12.80 -3.70
CA LYS A 91 12.61 -11.73 -2.77
C LYS A 91 11.52 -12.20 -1.80
N PRO A 92 11.49 -11.68 -0.57
CA PRO A 92 10.41 -11.99 0.37
C PRO A 92 9.07 -11.52 -0.16
N MET A 93 8.01 -12.28 0.16
CA MET A 93 6.63 -11.83 -0.06
C MET A 93 6.17 -11.06 1.17
N VAL A 94 5.80 -9.80 0.96
CA VAL A 94 5.37 -8.90 2.02
C VAL A 94 3.92 -8.46 1.77
N TYR A 95 3.13 -8.44 2.82
CA TYR A 95 1.84 -7.76 2.87
C TYR A 95 2.01 -6.44 3.63
N ARG A 96 1.52 -5.34 3.06
CA ARG A 96 1.51 -4.03 3.69
C ARG A 96 0.07 -3.68 4.04
N ALA A 97 -0.22 -3.66 5.33
CA ALA A 97 -1.51 -3.26 5.86
C ALA A 97 -1.62 -1.74 5.92
N ASP A 98 -2.81 -1.18 5.67
CA ASP A 98 -3.02 0.27 5.79
C ASP A 98 -3.00 0.71 7.25
N PHE A 99 -3.70 -0.04 8.13
CA PHE A 99 -3.79 0.24 9.57
C PHE A 99 -3.60 -1.02 10.40
N VAL A 100 -2.86 -0.87 11.50
CA VAL A 100 -2.73 -1.89 12.55
C VAL A 100 -2.88 -1.19 13.90
N TYR A 101 -3.73 -1.73 14.77
CA TYR A 101 -3.96 -1.18 16.09
C TYR A 101 -4.47 -2.26 17.05
N GLU A 102 -4.53 -1.95 18.33
CA GLU A 102 -5.19 -2.79 19.32
C GLU A 102 -6.52 -2.15 19.72
N ARG A 103 -7.59 -2.95 19.64
CA ARG A 103 -8.95 -2.56 20.03
C ARG A 103 -9.30 -3.14 21.37
N ALA A 104 -9.85 -2.31 22.27
CA ALA A 104 -10.41 -2.76 23.54
C ALA A 104 -11.64 -3.65 23.30
N THR A 105 -11.75 -4.77 24.01
CA THR A 105 -12.97 -5.57 24.11
C THR A 105 -13.94 -4.96 25.11
N ASP A 106 -15.17 -5.41 25.13
CA ASP A 106 -16.04 -5.22 26.29
C ASP A 106 -15.41 -5.94 27.50
N PRO A 107 -15.65 -5.42 28.73
CA PRO A 107 -15.17 -6.07 29.94
C PRO A 107 -15.71 -7.51 30.04
N ASP A 108 -14.86 -8.44 30.45
CA ASP A 108 -15.26 -9.82 30.74
C ASP A 108 -16.05 -9.91 32.06
N CYS A 109 -16.42 -11.11 32.49
CA CYS A 109 -17.16 -11.37 33.73
C CYS A 109 -16.44 -10.89 35.00
N ASN A 110 -15.12 -10.64 34.92
CA ASN A 110 -14.29 -10.10 36.01
C ASN A 110 -14.07 -8.60 35.88
N GLY A 111 -14.65 -7.93 34.90
CA GLY A 111 -14.45 -6.52 34.60
C GLY A 111 -13.16 -6.21 33.86
N THR A 112 -12.46 -7.23 33.35
CA THR A 112 -11.18 -7.07 32.66
C THR A 112 -11.39 -6.74 31.20
N VAL A 113 -10.72 -5.68 30.72
CA VAL A 113 -10.68 -5.30 29.31
C VAL A 113 -9.47 -5.93 28.64
N HIS A 114 -9.70 -6.68 27.57
CA HIS A 114 -8.65 -7.27 26.75
C HIS A 114 -8.40 -6.43 25.49
N TRP A 115 -7.20 -6.56 24.93
CA TRP A 115 -6.80 -5.82 23.73
C TRP A 115 -6.57 -6.81 22.59
N LEU A 116 -7.33 -6.64 21.51
CA LEU A 116 -7.23 -7.48 20.32
C LEU A 116 -6.55 -6.71 19.20
N ARG A 117 -5.56 -7.34 18.57
CA ARG A 117 -4.91 -6.78 17.40
C ARG A 117 -5.85 -6.84 16.20
N GLU A 118 -6.09 -5.68 15.61
CA GLU A 118 -6.86 -5.50 14.39
C GLU A 118 -5.93 -5.04 13.26
N VAL A 119 -6.14 -5.60 12.07
CA VAL A 119 -5.44 -5.21 10.85
C VAL A 119 -6.49 -4.83 9.82
N GLU A 120 -6.43 -3.60 9.34
CA GLU A 120 -7.37 -3.07 8.35
C GLU A 120 -6.68 -2.72 7.03
N ASP A 121 -7.42 -2.91 5.95
CA ASP A 121 -7.04 -2.55 4.58
C ASP A 121 -8.22 -1.83 3.92
N ALA A 122 -7.98 -0.60 3.45
CA ALA A 122 -8.97 0.21 2.73
C ALA A 122 -8.99 -0.18 1.24
N LYS A 123 -9.44 -1.40 0.95
CA LYS A 123 -9.37 -1.98 -0.40
C LYS A 123 -10.62 -1.72 -1.22
N GLY A 124 -10.41 -1.21 -2.45
CA GLY A 124 -11.47 -1.06 -3.44
C GLY A 124 -11.55 -2.21 -4.46
N MET A 125 -10.53 -3.09 -4.53
CA MET A 125 -10.48 -4.15 -5.52
C MET A 125 -9.81 -5.41 -4.95
N HIS A 126 -10.47 -6.55 -5.15
CA HIS A 126 -9.98 -7.88 -4.77
C HIS A 126 -9.24 -8.50 -5.96
N THR A 127 -7.96 -8.82 -5.76
CA THR A 127 -7.16 -9.58 -6.72
C THR A 127 -6.83 -10.95 -6.15
N GLN A 128 -6.57 -11.93 -7.02
CA GLN A 128 -6.14 -13.27 -6.58
C GLN A 128 -4.89 -13.22 -5.67
N ALA A 129 -3.95 -12.32 -5.99
CA ALA A 129 -2.76 -12.11 -5.18
C ALA A 129 -3.11 -11.56 -3.78
N TYR A 130 -4.13 -10.72 -3.65
CA TYR A 130 -4.60 -10.23 -2.38
C TYR A 130 -5.26 -11.34 -1.54
N GLU A 131 -6.12 -12.14 -2.15
CA GLU A 131 -6.75 -13.29 -1.48
C GLU A 131 -5.73 -14.31 -0.97
N LEU A 132 -4.67 -14.56 -1.75
CA LEU A 132 -3.55 -15.40 -1.28
C LEU A 132 -2.88 -14.79 -0.05
N LYS A 133 -2.61 -13.48 -0.08
CA LYS A 133 -1.99 -12.77 1.06
C LYS A 133 -2.86 -12.80 2.31
N LYS A 134 -4.20 -12.68 2.17
CA LYS A 134 -5.14 -12.84 3.30
C LYS A 134 -5.03 -14.22 3.95
N LYS A 135 -4.98 -15.29 3.14
CA LYS A 135 -4.80 -16.65 3.65
C LYS A 135 -3.48 -16.82 4.37
N LEU A 136 -2.38 -16.27 3.82
CA LEU A 136 -1.06 -16.34 4.45
C LEU A 136 -0.98 -15.50 5.74
N MET A 137 -1.70 -14.38 5.83
CA MET A 137 -1.83 -13.60 7.08
C MET A 137 -2.53 -14.40 8.16
N GLN A 138 -3.61 -15.10 7.80
CA GLN A 138 -4.33 -15.97 8.72
C GLN A 138 -3.46 -17.15 9.18
N ASP A 139 -2.78 -17.81 8.25
CA ASP A 139 -1.95 -18.99 8.53
C ASP A 139 -0.75 -18.64 9.42
N LYS A 140 0.04 -17.62 9.02
CA LYS A 140 1.30 -17.27 9.68
C LYS A 140 1.13 -16.50 10.99
N TYR A 141 0.15 -15.58 11.04
CA TYR A 141 -0.02 -14.61 12.13
C TYR A 141 -1.31 -14.79 12.92
N ASN A 142 -2.19 -15.68 12.48
CA ASN A 142 -3.56 -15.84 13.01
C ASN A 142 -4.34 -14.52 13.00
N ILE A 143 -4.15 -13.72 11.93
CA ILE A 143 -4.78 -12.41 11.75
C ILE A 143 -5.72 -12.46 10.56
N THR A 144 -6.99 -12.09 10.78
CA THR A 144 -7.95 -11.83 9.72
C THR A 144 -7.92 -10.35 9.36
N ILE A 145 -7.67 -10.04 8.07
CA ILE A 145 -7.66 -8.66 7.58
C ILE A 145 -9.11 -8.17 7.48
N ARG A 146 -9.39 -7.04 8.12
CA ARG A 146 -10.67 -6.34 8.04
C ARG A 146 -10.63 -5.35 6.88
N GLU A 147 -11.56 -5.47 5.96
CA GLU A 147 -11.72 -4.56 4.84
C GLU A 147 -12.69 -3.43 5.20
N VAL A 148 -12.28 -2.18 4.94
CA VAL A 148 -13.02 -0.96 5.30
C VAL A 148 -13.18 -0.01 4.13
#